data_ef2186fd650786c9134d25f033de752a
#
_entry.id   ef2186fd650786c9134d25f033de752a
#
_cell.length_a   1.000
_cell.length_b   1.000
_cell.length_c   1.000
_cell.angle_alpha   90.00
_cell.angle_beta   90.00
_cell.angle_gamma   90.00
#
_symmetry.space_group_name_H-M   'P 1'
#
loop_
_entity.id
_entity.type
_entity.pdbx_description
1 polymer ?
#
loop_
_entity_poly.entity_id
_entity_poly.type
_entity_poly.pdbx_seq_one_letter_code
_entity_poly.pdbx_strand_id
1 'polypeptide(L)'
;GFLGAGKTTLLKHLLSQKPENEVWAVLMNEFGQIGVDQQMLPQTQGYQVKELLGGCLCCSSQLPMQIALSRLLSETKPDRLFIEPTGLGHPAQLLEQLTEPHWQQSIAMRALVTVVDGSRLHDAEWSKQNLYADQLKAAQMIVVSHADTMDFADDQALAALKIEYQAYQQSWLMSGKEQISLKQIDLL
;
A
#
# COMPACT_ATOMS: atom_id res chain seq x y z
N GLY A 1 4.79 -2.97 -1.66
CA GLY A 1 5.92 -2.34 -2.39
C GLY A 1 7.13 -2.11 -1.48
N PHE A 2 8.33 -2.12 -2.05
CA PHE A 2 9.60 -1.95 -1.31
C PHE A 2 9.78 -0.55 -0.71
N LEU A 3 10.81 -0.41 0.14
CA LEU A 3 11.23 0.88 0.68
C LEU A 3 11.64 1.82 -0.47
N GLY A 4 11.21 3.07 -0.40
CA GLY A 4 11.51 4.08 -1.41
C GLY A 4 10.67 4.01 -2.70
N ALA A 5 9.84 3.00 -2.90
CA ALA A 5 9.00 2.85 -4.10
C ALA A 5 7.86 3.88 -4.23
N GLY A 6 7.73 4.85 -3.32
CA GLY A 6 6.69 5.90 -3.40
C GLY A 6 5.34 5.55 -2.77
N LYS A 7 5.26 4.54 -1.88
CA LYS A 7 4.00 4.16 -1.19
C LYS A 7 3.35 5.32 -0.47
N THR A 8 4.09 5.97 0.42
CA THR A 8 3.59 7.10 1.21
C THR A 8 3.24 8.30 0.32
N THR A 9 3.96 8.51 -0.78
CA THR A 9 3.64 9.54 -1.78
C THR A 9 2.31 9.26 -2.47
N LEU A 10 2.09 8.02 -2.91
CA LEU A 10 0.81 7.59 -3.47
C LEU A 10 -0.32 7.75 -2.46
N LEU A 11 -0.11 7.28 -1.22
CA LEU A 11 -1.10 7.40 -0.15
C LEU A 11 -1.48 8.86 0.10
N LYS A 12 -0.51 9.78 0.23
CA LYS A 12 -0.76 11.22 0.37
C LYS A 12 -1.61 11.78 -0.75
N HIS A 13 -1.26 11.41 -1.98
CA HIS A 13 -2.01 11.86 -3.14
C HIS A 13 -3.46 11.34 -3.13
N LEU A 14 -3.67 10.08 -2.77
CA LEU A 14 -5.02 9.52 -2.62
C LEU A 14 -5.80 10.23 -1.50
N LEU A 15 -5.16 10.49 -0.37
CA LEU A 15 -5.77 11.21 0.76
C LEU A 15 -6.18 12.64 0.39
N SER A 16 -5.44 13.30 -0.50
CA SER A 16 -5.80 14.65 -0.98
C SER A 16 -7.09 14.69 -1.81
N GLN A 17 -7.56 13.52 -2.28
CA GLN A 17 -8.80 13.38 -3.05
C GLN A 17 -10.01 13.02 -2.17
N LYS A 18 -9.86 13.04 -0.84
CA LYS A 18 -10.91 12.69 0.10
C LYS A 18 -12.14 13.60 -0.08
N PRO A 19 -13.35 13.03 -0.25
CA PRO A 19 -14.59 13.81 -0.23
C PRO A 19 -14.83 14.45 1.15
N GLU A 20 -15.44 15.63 1.19
CA GLU A 20 -15.71 16.33 2.45
C GLU A 20 -16.68 15.57 3.37
N ASN A 21 -17.61 14.83 2.79
CA ASN A 21 -18.66 14.10 3.51
C ASN A 21 -18.24 12.69 3.96
N GLU A 22 -17.00 12.25 3.70
CA GLU A 22 -16.50 10.94 4.13
C GLU A 22 -15.55 11.08 5.32
N VAL A 23 -15.53 10.07 6.17
CA VAL A 23 -14.54 9.88 7.24
C VAL A 23 -13.53 8.87 6.79
N TRP A 24 -12.26 9.25 6.73
CA TRP A 24 -11.19 8.34 6.33
C TRP A 24 -10.22 8.07 7.48
N ALA A 25 -9.67 6.87 7.50
CA ALA A 25 -8.65 6.49 8.45
C ALA A 25 -7.44 5.88 7.75
N VAL A 26 -6.29 6.02 8.38
CA VAL A 26 -5.01 5.45 7.92
C VAL A 26 -4.38 4.70 9.08
N LEU A 27 -4.04 3.44 8.85
CA LEU A 27 -3.22 2.64 9.75
C LEU A 27 -1.84 2.46 9.13
N MET A 28 -0.83 3.01 9.78
CA MET A 28 0.57 2.93 9.33
C MET A 28 1.38 2.09 10.29
N ASN A 29 2.31 1.30 9.74
CA ASN A 29 3.27 0.56 10.53
C ASN A 29 4.66 1.15 10.34
N GLU A 30 5.13 1.89 11.31
CA GLU A 30 6.46 2.47 11.30
C GLU A 30 7.47 1.54 11.99
N PHE A 31 8.51 1.13 11.27
CA PHE A 31 9.68 0.46 11.83
C PHE A 31 10.88 1.40 11.80
N GLY A 32 11.17 2.05 12.92
CA GLY A 32 12.50 2.56 13.23
C GLY A 32 12.84 4.03 12.96
N GLN A 33 11.92 4.88 12.53
CA GLN A 33 12.15 6.33 12.55
C GLN A 33 10.93 7.05 13.12
N ILE A 34 11.00 7.37 14.39
CA ILE A 34 9.96 8.09 15.11
C ILE A 34 9.66 9.43 14.41
N GLY A 35 8.44 9.60 13.93
CA GLY A 35 7.89 10.92 13.66
C GLY A 35 8.12 11.53 12.27
N VAL A 36 8.80 10.87 11.33
CA VAL A 36 9.05 11.48 10.00
C VAL A 36 7.86 11.34 9.08
N ASP A 37 7.20 10.17 9.06
CA ASP A 37 6.10 9.91 8.13
C ASP A 37 4.78 10.54 8.56
N GLN A 38 4.52 10.63 9.88
CA GLN A 38 3.33 11.32 10.41
C GLN A 38 3.37 12.83 10.14
N GLN A 39 4.54 13.47 10.26
CA GLN A 39 4.74 14.88 9.90
C GLN A 39 4.58 15.13 8.39
N MET A 40 4.72 14.07 7.60
CA MET A 40 4.53 14.15 6.16
C MET A 40 3.07 14.10 5.72
N LEU A 41 2.12 13.66 6.57
CA LEU A 41 0.70 13.69 6.25
C LEU A 41 0.07 15.00 6.75
N PRO A 42 -0.65 15.75 5.89
CA PRO A 42 -1.29 17.00 6.31
C PRO A 42 -2.37 16.72 7.35
N GLN A 43 -2.17 17.16 8.58
CA GLN A 43 -3.12 16.95 9.69
C GLN A 43 -4.47 17.72 9.54
N THR A 44 -4.60 18.53 8.49
CA THR A 44 -5.71 19.47 8.30
C THR A 44 -6.85 18.94 7.42
N GLN A 45 -6.76 17.72 6.87
CA GLN A 45 -7.69 17.25 5.84
C GLN A 45 -8.79 16.28 6.31
N GLY A 46 -9.09 16.22 7.63
CA GLY A 46 -10.26 15.47 8.12
C GLY A 46 -10.17 13.95 8.02
N TYR A 47 -8.98 13.38 8.01
CA TYR A 47 -8.76 11.95 8.20
C TYR A 47 -7.97 11.70 9.50
N GLN A 48 -8.13 10.52 10.08
CA GLN A 48 -7.42 10.12 11.29
C GLN A 48 -6.30 9.14 10.95
N VAL A 49 -5.10 9.43 11.46
CA VAL A 49 -3.92 8.57 11.32
C VAL A 49 -3.64 7.88 12.64
N LYS A 50 -3.48 6.56 12.63
CA LYS A 50 -3.03 5.77 13.78
C LYS A 50 -1.75 5.04 13.40
N GLU A 51 -0.72 5.23 14.20
CA GLU A 51 0.55 4.49 14.05
C GLU A 51 0.55 3.27 14.96
N LEU A 52 1.10 2.17 14.48
CA LEU A 52 1.41 1.01 15.30
C LEU A 52 2.79 1.18 15.94
N LEU A 53 2.79 1.55 17.20
CA LEU A 53 4.02 1.63 18.01
C LEU A 53 4.45 0.22 18.44
N GLY A 54 5.65 -0.20 18.06
CA GLY A 54 6.32 -1.34 18.68
C GLY A 54 6.14 -2.71 18.07
N GLY A 55 5.75 -2.84 16.78
CA GLY A 55 5.73 -4.15 16.13
C GLY A 55 5.44 -4.09 14.64
N CYS A 56 6.03 -5.00 13.85
CA CYS A 56 5.66 -5.15 12.44
C CYS A 56 4.21 -5.62 12.31
N LEU A 57 3.42 -5.03 11.40
CA LEU A 57 2.13 -5.58 10.94
C LEU A 57 2.25 -7.07 10.49
N CYS A 58 3.46 -7.52 10.21
CA CYS A 58 3.77 -8.84 9.68
C CYS A 58 4.62 -9.69 10.64
N CYS A 59 4.84 -9.24 11.88
CA CYS A 59 5.59 -10.02 12.86
C CYS A 59 4.65 -10.89 13.73
N SER A 60 5.18 -11.94 14.31
CA SER A 60 4.53 -13.05 14.99
C SER A 60 3.51 -12.73 16.10
N SER A 61 3.33 -11.47 16.47
CA SER A 61 2.26 -11.04 17.38
C SER A 61 1.17 -10.29 16.61
N GLN A 62 0.08 -10.97 16.29
CA GLN A 62 -1.10 -10.39 15.61
C GLN A 62 -1.84 -9.39 16.53
N LEU A 63 -1.71 -9.54 17.82
CA LEU A 63 -2.48 -8.83 18.83
C LEU A 63 -2.35 -7.29 18.78
N PRO A 64 -1.15 -6.68 18.60
CA PRO A 64 -1.05 -5.22 18.54
C PRO A 64 -1.80 -4.61 17.35
N MET A 65 -1.78 -5.28 16.18
CA MET A 65 -2.53 -4.84 15.01
C MET A 65 -4.04 -4.92 15.25
N GLN A 66 -4.52 -6.04 15.77
CA GLN A 66 -5.94 -6.24 16.08
C GLN A 66 -6.46 -5.20 17.06
N ILE A 67 -5.70 -4.89 18.11
CA ILE A 67 -6.06 -3.85 19.09
C ILE A 67 -6.10 -2.47 18.44
N ALA A 68 -5.08 -2.10 17.66
CA ALA A 68 -5.02 -0.80 17.02
C ALA A 68 -6.14 -0.63 15.98
N LEU A 69 -6.40 -1.67 15.18
CA LEU A 69 -7.46 -1.68 14.19
C LEU A 69 -8.85 -1.59 14.85
N SER A 70 -9.12 -2.40 15.89
CA SER A 70 -10.38 -2.35 16.63
C SER A 70 -10.64 -0.96 17.23
N ARG A 71 -9.62 -0.36 17.84
CA ARG A 71 -9.72 0.99 18.39
C ARG A 71 -9.98 2.02 17.29
N LEU A 72 -9.21 1.98 16.20
CA LEU A 72 -9.38 2.90 15.09
C LEU A 72 -10.79 2.82 14.51
N LEU A 73 -11.30 1.63 14.25
CA LEU A 73 -12.64 1.41 13.70
C LEU A 73 -13.73 1.87 14.68
N SER A 74 -13.60 1.60 15.97
CA SER A 74 -14.60 1.98 16.98
C SER A 74 -14.64 3.50 17.24
N GLU A 75 -13.48 4.14 17.26
CA GLU A 75 -13.33 5.57 17.52
C GLU A 75 -13.74 6.43 16.31
N THR A 76 -13.43 5.98 15.09
CA THR A 76 -13.57 6.80 13.87
C THR A 76 -14.76 6.41 13.01
N LYS A 77 -15.16 5.14 13.00
CA LYS A 77 -16.18 4.57 12.10
C LYS A 77 -15.96 5.03 10.65
N PRO A 78 -14.79 4.75 10.07
CA PRO A 78 -14.42 5.34 8.81
C PRO A 78 -15.20 4.72 7.64
N ASP A 79 -15.54 5.54 6.65
CA ASP A 79 -16.08 5.08 5.36
C ASP A 79 -14.99 4.39 4.53
N ARG A 80 -13.72 4.79 4.74
CA ARG A 80 -12.55 4.23 4.06
C ARG A 80 -11.35 4.11 5.00
N LEU A 81 -10.71 2.94 4.95
CA LEU A 81 -9.49 2.65 5.68
C LEU A 81 -8.34 2.34 4.71
N PHE A 82 -7.23 3.04 4.87
CA PHE A 82 -5.96 2.70 4.23
C PHE A 82 -5.05 2.03 5.24
N ILE A 83 -4.38 0.96 4.82
CA ILE A 83 -3.37 0.28 5.63
C ILE A 83 -2.06 0.30 4.86
N GLU A 84 -1.05 0.98 5.39
CA GLU A 84 0.30 1.00 4.83
C GLU A 84 1.24 0.15 5.69
N PRO A 85 1.52 -1.11 5.28
CA PRO A 85 2.53 -1.92 5.93
C PRO A 85 3.94 -1.44 5.57
N THR A 86 4.95 -1.88 6.35
CA THR A 86 6.35 -1.64 5.99
C THR A 86 6.68 -2.25 4.63
N GLY A 87 7.67 -1.67 3.94
CA GLY A 87 8.14 -2.19 2.65
C GLY A 87 8.74 -3.61 2.72
N LEU A 88 9.02 -4.12 3.91
CA LEU A 88 9.51 -5.48 4.17
C LEU A 88 8.41 -6.43 4.66
N GLY A 89 7.15 -6.00 4.63
CA GLY A 89 6.02 -6.80 5.08
C GLY A 89 5.64 -7.91 4.09
N HIS A 90 5.10 -9.01 4.64
CA HIS A 90 4.54 -10.13 3.88
C HIS A 90 3.04 -9.90 3.63
N PRO A 91 2.62 -9.53 2.41
CA PRO A 91 1.25 -9.10 2.14
C PRO A 91 0.23 -10.23 2.34
N ALA A 92 0.61 -11.48 2.05
CA ALA A 92 -0.28 -12.63 2.23
C ALA A 92 -0.71 -12.80 3.69
N GLN A 93 0.21 -12.65 4.65
CA GLN A 93 -0.09 -12.74 6.08
C GLN A 93 -1.02 -11.60 6.53
N LEU A 94 -0.81 -10.39 6.02
CA LEU A 94 -1.68 -9.26 6.34
C LEU A 94 -3.10 -9.48 5.79
N LEU A 95 -3.22 -9.97 4.56
CA LEU A 95 -4.51 -10.30 3.95
C LEU A 95 -5.23 -11.39 4.75
N GLU A 96 -4.53 -12.46 5.13
CA GLU A 96 -5.09 -13.53 5.94
C GLU A 96 -5.67 -12.99 7.26
N GLN A 97 -4.92 -12.14 7.96
CA GLN A 97 -5.39 -11.50 9.20
C GLN A 97 -6.62 -10.61 8.99
N LEU A 98 -6.65 -9.81 7.93
CA LEU A 98 -7.76 -8.89 7.66
C LEU A 98 -9.01 -9.60 7.10
N THR A 99 -8.87 -10.83 6.62
CA THR A 99 -9.99 -11.65 6.13
C THR A 99 -10.53 -12.63 7.17
N GLU A 100 -10.00 -12.62 8.42
CA GLU A 100 -10.55 -13.42 9.51
C GLU A 100 -12.04 -13.11 9.76
N PRO A 101 -12.86 -14.09 10.15
CA PRO A 101 -14.33 -13.94 10.23
C PRO A 101 -14.80 -12.77 11.09
N HIS A 102 -14.07 -12.41 12.14
CA HIS A 102 -14.44 -11.31 13.03
C HIS A 102 -14.29 -9.91 12.37
N TRP A 103 -13.46 -9.77 11.31
CA TRP A 103 -13.34 -8.52 10.56
C TRP A 103 -14.39 -8.38 9.45
N GLN A 104 -14.93 -9.48 8.92
CA GLN A 104 -15.83 -9.47 7.77
C GLN A 104 -17.10 -8.63 7.97
N GLN A 105 -17.53 -8.44 9.22
CA GLN A 105 -18.68 -7.58 9.55
C GLN A 105 -18.32 -6.09 9.60
N SER A 106 -17.03 -5.77 9.76
CA SER A 106 -16.58 -4.40 9.99
C SER A 106 -15.72 -3.85 8.85
N ILE A 107 -15.12 -4.74 8.04
CA ILE A 107 -14.20 -4.38 6.97
C ILE A 107 -14.62 -5.09 5.68
N ALA A 108 -14.94 -4.31 4.65
CA ALA A 108 -15.05 -4.80 3.28
C ALA A 108 -13.69 -4.61 2.59
N MET A 109 -12.93 -5.72 2.45
CA MET A 109 -11.66 -5.68 1.73
C MET A 109 -11.89 -5.25 0.29
N ARG A 110 -11.05 -4.31 -0.17
CA ARG A 110 -11.03 -3.84 -1.55
C ARG A 110 -9.80 -4.41 -2.27
N ALA A 111 -8.80 -3.59 -2.54
CA ALA A 111 -7.63 -4.00 -3.30
C ALA A 111 -6.35 -4.00 -2.45
N LEU A 112 -5.49 -4.97 -2.67
CA LEU A 112 -4.08 -4.87 -2.32
C LEU A 112 -3.32 -4.22 -3.47
N VAL A 113 -2.78 -3.03 -3.20
CA VAL A 113 -1.99 -2.26 -4.15
C VAL A 113 -0.50 -2.43 -3.84
N THR A 114 0.26 -2.93 -4.81
CA THR A 114 1.73 -2.96 -4.70
C THR A 114 2.31 -1.83 -5.53
N VAL A 115 3.19 -1.02 -4.91
CA VAL A 115 3.91 0.05 -5.61
C VAL A 115 5.31 -0.45 -5.95
N VAL A 116 5.71 -0.33 -7.20
CA VAL A 116 7.05 -0.63 -7.70
C VAL A 116 7.69 0.64 -8.26
N ASP A 117 8.99 0.78 -8.06
CA ASP A 117 9.74 1.90 -8.60
C ASP A 117 10.08 1.64 -10.07
N GLY A 118 9.48 2.40 -10.98
CA GLY A 118 9.66 2.25 -12.42
C GLY A 118 11.09 2.51 -12.86
N SER A 119 11.75 3.50 -12.26
CA SER A 119 13.15 3.87 -12.59
C SER A 119 14.22 2.87 -12.13
N ARG A 120 13.80 1.77 -11.51
CA ARG A 120 14.71 0.73 -10.97
C ARG A 120 14.27 -0.68 -11.35
N LEU A 121 13.40 -0.83 -12.32
CA LEU A 121 12.90 -2.15 -12.73
C LEU A 121 13.98 -3.06 -13.33
N HIS A 122 14.99 -2.48 -13.97
CA HIS A 122 16.14 -3.21 -14.51
C HIS A 122 17.15 -3.63 -13.45
N ASP A 123 17.02 -3.14 -12.19
CA ASP A 123 17.94 -3.48 -11.09
C ASP A 123 17.72 -4.94 -10.64
N ALA A 124 18.64 -5.82 -11.05
CA ALA A 124 18.58 -7.26 -10.78
C ALA A 124 18.64 -7.61 -9.28
N GLU A 125 19.08 -6.71 -8.40
CA GLU A 125 19.11 -6.99 -6.96
C GLU A 125 17.70 -7.01 -6.36
N TRP A 126 16.79 -6.20 -6.90
CA TRP A 126 15.39 -6.17 -6.44
C TRP A 126 14.59 -7.37 -6.92
N SER A 127 14.75 -7.73 -8.21
CA SER A 127 14.00 -8.82 -8.82
C SER A 127 14.32 -10.20 -8.23
N LYS A 128 15.50 -10.39 -7.66
CA LYS A 128 15.94 -11.66 -7.04
C LYS A 128 15.40 -11.89 -5.62
N GLN A 129 14.76 -10.89 -5.02
CA GLN A 129 14.24 -11.05 -3.66
C GLN A 129 12.89 -11.76 -3.67
N ASN A 130 12.77 -12.88 -2.97
CA ASN A 130 11.52 -13.64 -2.84
C ASN A 130 10.35 -12.73 -2.36
N LEU A 131 10.64 -11.81 -1.44
CA LEU A 131 9.66 -10.87 -0.93
C LEU A 131 9.09 -9.96 -2.03
N TYR A 132 9.90 -9.56 -3.02
CA TYR A 132 9.42 -8.78 -4.17
C TYR A 132 8.41 -9.58 -4.99
N ALA A 133 8.75 -10.81 -5.32
CA ALA A 133 7.85 -11.71 -6.03
C ALA A 133 6.55 -11.96 -5.25
N ASP A 134 6.62 -12.17 -3.94
CA ASP A 134 5.46 -12.39 -3.08
C ASP A 134 4.55 -11.16 -3.04
N GLN A 135 5.12 -9.94 -2.98
CA GLN A 135 4.36 -8.71 -3.03
C GLN A 135 3.66 -8.49 -4.38
N LEU A 136 4.32 -8.86 -5.48
CA LEU A 136 3.71 -8.79 -6.81
C LEU A 136 2.58 -9.81 -6.95
N LYS A 137 2.81 -11.07 -6.58
CA LYS A 137 1.79 -12.14 -6.69
C LYS A 137 0.54 -11.86 -5.89
N ALA A 138 0.68 -11.27 -4.71
CA ALA A 138 -0.46 -10.98 -3.83
C ALA A 138 -1.28 -9.76 -4.28
N ALA A 139 -0.73 -8.88 -5.12
CA ALA A 139 -1.40 -7.65 -5.53
C ALA A 139 -2.55 -7.91 -6.51
N GLN A 140 -3.67 -7.19 -6.35
CA GLN A 140 -4.68 -7.03 -7.38
C GLN A 140 -4.33 -5.88 -8.32
N MET A 141 -3.61 -4.88 -7.81
CA MET A 141 -3.16 -3.74 -8.59
C MET A 141 -1.69 -3.47 -8.35
N ILE A 142 -0.96 -3.19 -9.42
CA ILE A 142 0.43 -2.75 -9.37
C ILE A 142 0.52 -1.32 -9.89
N VAL A 143 1.06 -0.44 -9.06
CA VAL A 143 1.35 0.94 -9.42
C VAL A 143 2.84 1.07 -9.70
N VAL A 144 3.19 1.44 -10.92
CA VAL A 144 4.56 1.75 -11.33
C VAL A 144 4.78 3.24 -11.09
N SER A 145 5.52 3.57 -10.04
CA SER A 145 5.90 4.96 -9.72
C SER A 145 7.09 5.41 -10.58
N HIS A 146 7.37 6.72 -10.58
CA HIS A 146 8.46 7.31 -11.36
C HIS A 146 8.43 6.95 -12.86
N ALA A 147 7.23 6.71 -13.41
CA ALA A 147 7.06 6.28 -14.78
C ALA A 147 7.57 7.31 -15.82
N ASP A 148 7.65 8.58 -15.44
CA ASP A 148 8.18 9.67 -16.26
C ASP A 148 9.71 9.74 -16.26
N THR A 149 10.39 8.96 -15.45
CA THR A 149 11.86 8.88 -15.39
C THR A 149 12.42 7.55 -15.87
N MET A 150 11.56 6.64 -16.31
CA MET A 150 11.95 5.33 -16.86
C MET A 150 12.76 5.51 -18.14
N ASP A 151 13.78 4.69 -18.28
CA ASP A 151 14.57 4.57 -19.51
C ASP A 151 14.14 3.34 -20.34
N PHE A 152 14.84 3.10 -21.45
CA PHE A 152 14.54 1.98 -22.35
C PHE A 152 14.74 0.61 -21.65
N ALA A 153 15.71 0.49 -20.75
CA ALA A 153 15.95 -0.75 -20.02
C ALA A 153 14.82 -1.01 -19.00
N ASP A 154 14.32 0.02 -18.34
CA ASP A 154 13.17 -0.05 -17.46
C ASP A 154 11.90 -0.45 -18.21
N ASP A 155 11.66 0.11 -19.40
CA ASP A 155 10.52 -0.24 -20.24
C ASP A 155 10.56 -1.72 -20.66
N GLN A 156 11.72 -2.23 -21.04
CA GLN A 156 11.91 -3.65 -21.34
C GLN A 156 11.67 -4.53 -20.12
N ALA A 157 12.21 -4.12 -18.96
CA ALA A 157 12.01 -4.84 -17.70
C ALA A 157 10.53 -4.86 -17.30
N LEU A 158 9.82 -3.74 -17.47
CA LEU A 158 8.39 -3.67 -17.21
C LEU A 158 7.58 -4.58 -18.13
N ALA A 159 7.92 -4.63 -19.42
CA ALA A 159 7.26 -5.51 -20.38
C ALA A 159 7.46 -6.99 -19.99
N ALA A 160 8.68 -7.37 -19.64
CA ALA A 160 9.00 -8.72 -19.18
C ALA A 160 8.24 -9.08 -17.89
N LEU A 161 8.20 -8.15 -16.93
CA LEU A 161 7.49 -8.33 -15.67
C LEU A 161 5.98 -8.52 -15.88
N LYS A 162 5.36 -7.76 -16.77
CA LYS A 162 3.94 -7.91 -17.10
C LYS A 162 3.63 -9.27 -17.72
N ILE A 163 4.52 -9.79 -18.56
CA ILE A 163 4.40 -11.13 -19.16
C ILE A 163 4.54 -12.22 -18.07
N GLU A 164 5.53 -12.10 -17.21
CA GLU A 164 5.78 -13.06 -16.11
C GLU A 164 4.59 -13.17 -15.17
N TYR A 165 3.94 -12.03 -14.85
CA TYR A 165 2.84 -11.97 -13.90
C TYR A 165 1.44 -11.95 -14.55
N GLN A 166 1.32 -12.12 -15.87
CA GLN A 166 0.02 -12.08 -16.57
C GLN A 166 -1.02 -13.07 -16.04
N ALA A 167 -0.59 -14.23 -15.52
CA ALA A 167 -1.48 -15.24 -14.97
C ALA A 167 -2.24 -14.79 -13.72
N TYR A 168 -1.76 -13.76 -13.03
CA TYR A 168 -2.39 -13.19 -11.83
C TYR A 168 -3.46 -12.13 -12.15
N GLN A 169 -3.64 -11.78 -13.43
CA GLN A 169 -4.67 -10.85 -13.93
C GLN A 169 -4.68 -9.48 -13.21
N GLN A 170 -3.50 -9.01 -12.85
CA GLN A 170 -3.35 -7.75 -12.12
C GLN A 170 -3.61 -6.53 -13.01
N SER A 171 -4.19 -5.49 -12.42
CA SER A 171 -4.27 -4.17 -13.06
C SER A 171 -2.94 -3.43 -12.88
N TRP A 172 -2.45 -2.79 -13.96
CA TRP A 172 -1.21 -2.02 -13.95
C TRP A 172 -1.50 -0.56 -14.22
N LEU A 173 -1.08 0.31 -13.31
CA LEU A 173 -1.19 1.75 -13.44
C LEU A 173 0.20 2.40 -13.45
N MET A 174 0.37 3.39 -14.32
CA MET A 174 1.60 4.17 -14.41
C MET A 174 1.41 5.49 -13.65
N SER A 175 2.35 5.83 -12.77
CA SER A 175 2.34 7.06 -12.00
C SER A 175 3.66 7.80 -12.19
N GLY A 176 3.58 8.95 -12.84
CA GLY A 176 4.69 9.86 -13.09
C GLY A 176 4.21 11.30 -12.88
N LYS A 177 4.25 12.11 -13.93
CA LYS A 177 3.68 13.48 -13.94
C LYS A 177 2.17 13.45 -13.72
N GLU A 178 1.48 12.47 -14.32
CA GLU A 178 0.08 12.21 -14.04
C GLU A 178 -0.04 11.31 -12.82
N GLN A 179 -0.82 11.77 -11.88
CA GLN A 179 -1.03 11.05 -10.62
C GLN A 179 -2.29 10.19 -10.70
N ILE A 180 -2.28 9.08 -9.95
CA ILE A 180 -3.37 8.11 -9.95
C ILE A 180 -4.58 8.67 -9.20
N SER A 181 -5.75 8.61 -9.81
CA SER A 181 -7.00 9.00 -9.17
C SER A 181 -7.55 7.90 -8.26
N LEU A 182 -8.30 8.30 -7.25
CA LEU A 182 -9.03 7.37 -6.37
C LEU A 182 -9.95 6.44 -7.18
N LYS A 183 -10.62 6.98 -8.22
CA LYS A 183 -11.49 6.20 -9.11
C LYS A 183 -10.78 5.03 -9.77
N GLN A 184 -9.50 5.20 -10.14
CA GLN A 184 -8.73 4.11 -10.74
C GLN A 184 -8.43 2.99 -9.73
N ILE A 185 -8.24 3.33 -8.45
CA ILE A 185 -8.07 2.35 -7.36
C ILE A 185 -9.40 1.63 -7.05
N ASP A 186 -10.52 2.33 -7.16
CA ASP A 186 -11.86 1.80 -6.81
C ASP A 186 -12.49 0.92 -7.91
N LEU A 187 -11.85 0.78 -9.08
CA LEU A 187 -12.33 -0.09 -10.16
C LEU A 187 -12.15 -1.60 -9.89
N LEU A 188 -11.53 -1.96 -8.76
CA LEU A 188 -11.39 -3.33 -8.26
C LEU A 188 -12.34 -3.58 -7.10
#